data_08f25491737934d480fe17f5995951b8
#
_entry.id   08f25491737934d480fe17f5995951b8
#
_cell.length_a   1.000
_cell.length_b   1.000
_cell.length_c   1.000
_cell.angle_alpha   90.00
_cell.angle_beta   90.00
_cell.angle_gamma   90.00
#
_symmetry.space_group_name_H-M   'P 1'
#
loop_
_entity.id
_entity.type
_entity.pdbx_description
1 polymer ?
#
loop_
_entity_poly.entity_id
_entity_poly.type
_entity_poly.pdbx_seq_one_letter_code
_entity_poly.pdbx_strand_id
1 'polypeptide(L)'
;MQVTITDDNKFLILRNLNNYELNSVREFFTKEPDNSWVVKKKNPWFETETSFLNNFGMLPIGLWTELVRYAYLKNVRLDFDPKINEILQDTKIEFNTFKYYVDGLFEKAVDENGNSVEMRSYQLEGVFKLLKFRKACVEVTTSGGKTLMSYILFKFLRDVKQVKKTLYIVPNKNLAVQSYEKYDKYEDWVQGSHNYLPAYLCGDMPKKQREKVPNADVLFATYQSLANIKENEFFDKFDSVIVDECHHSRASTIKKILKRCHNTKYVFGMTGTFPKEDSFDRFVIESFIGPLVFKLTAFELINVHKAATPIYVINTYLNYASESEKKMLYESRKMKDKDDVGTGMRLLEQEMMFVNKNYNRMKYICDLVAKSKQNTLVLFNEVKDSKGYGRKIFEYLKENTDKTVFYADGHTDAKTRDYYNKRMDEDETCNTVIVGSQGTYSEGIDIANIGIIILAESFKSENILRQSIGRGMRLGNKEKVVMFDIIDDLRYGEDGDKDWLRNNYLWKQHLERTKAYKEHRFPVYEQHINFSEEPIFDTVR
;
A
#
# COMPACT_ATOMS: atom_id res chain seq x y z
N MET A 1 10.66 -31.76 17.50
CA MET A 1 11.47 -30.54 17.57
C MET A 1 11.06 -29.78 18.81
N GLN A 2 11.98 -29.54 19.72
CA GLN A 2 11.74 -28.71 20.90
C GLN A 2 12.01 -27.24 20.58
N VAL A 3 11.14 -26.34 21.02
CA VAL A 3 11.25 -24.89 20.76
C VAL A 3 11.33 -24.17 22.10
N THR A 4 12.46 -23.51 22.35
CA THR A 4 12.68 -22.65 23.53
C THR A 4 12.89 -21.20 23.10
N ILE A 5 13.07 -20.28 24.02
CA ILE A 5 13.24 -18.85 23.71
C ILE A 5 14.51 -18.29 24.33
N THR A 6 15.13 -17.28 23.68
CA THR A 6 16.26 -16.54 24.24
C THR A 6 15.84 -15.68 25.43
N ASP A 7 16.78 -15.35 26.33
CA ASP A 7 16.50 -14.54 27.53
C ASP A 7 15.99 -13.12 27.20
N ASP A 8 16.37 -12.58 26.05
CA ASP A 8 15.89 -11.27 25.55
C ASP A 8 14.53 -11.36 24.81
N ASN A 9 13.92 -12.53 24.74
CA ASN A 9 12.65 -12.81 24.09
C ASN A 9 12.58 -12.42 22.58
N LYS A 10 13.73 -12.42 21.90
CA LYS A 10 13.78 -12.00 20.47
C LYS A 10 13.86 -13.18 19.50
N PHE A 11 14.36 -14.33 19.96
CA PHE A 11 14.55 -15.48 19.09
C PHE A 11 13.99 -16.76 19.72
N LEU A 12 13.37 -17.58 18.87
CA LEU A 12 13.09 -18.99 19.15
C LEU A 12 14.37 -19.79 18.94
N ILE A 13 14.65 -20.75 19.83
CA ILE A 13 15.79 -21.66 19.73
C ILE A 13 15.24 -23.05 19.41
N LEU A 14 15.61 -23.59 18.26
CA LEU A 14 15.22 -24.93 17.83
C LEU A 14 16.23 -25.95 18.36
N ARG A 15 15.76 -26.91 19.14
CA ARG A 15 16.58 -27.94 19.79
C ARG A 15 16.18 -29.35 19.35
N ASN A 16 17.07 -30.29 19.60
CA ASN A 16 16.86 -31.69 19.31
C ASN A 16 16.59 -31.97 17.83
N LEU A 17 17.36 -31.31 16.96
CA LEU A 17 17.38 -31.52 15.51
C LEU A 17 18.65 -32.25 15.11
N ASN A 18 18.51 -33.27 14.28
CA ASN A 18 19.66 -33.82 13.57
C ASN A 18 20.04 -32.92 12.37
N ASN A 19 21.19 -33.16 11.74
CA ASN A 19 21.70 -32.34 10.65
C ASN A 19 20.74 -32.28 9.44
N TYR A 20 20.03 -33.35 9.13
CA TYR A 20 19.07 -33.41 8.04
C TYR A 20 17.85 -32.48 8.33
N GLU A 21 17.30 -32.62 9.53
CA GLU A 21 16.19 -31.77 9.99
C GLU A 21 16.58 -30.30 10.04
N LEU A 22 17.75 -29.96 10.56
CA LEU A 22 18.25 -28.59 10.61
C LEU A 22 18.42 -28.00 9.21
N ASN A 23 18.92 -28.75 8.25
CA ASN A 23 19.05 -28.34 6.87
C ASN A 23 17.67 -28.13 6.21
N SER A 24 16.71 -29.01 6.45
CA SER A 24 15.35 -28.87 5.95
C SER A 24 14.65 -27.58 6.49
N VAL A 25 14.82 -27.29 7.79
CA VAL A 25 14.32 -26.04 8.38
C VAL A 25 15.02 -24.84 7.75
N ARG A 26 16.36 -24.91 7.61
CA ARG A 26 17.14 -23.80 7.03
C ARG A 26 16.71 -23.51 5.60
N GLU A 27 16.50 -24.51 4.78
CA GLU A 27 16.02 -24.37 3.41
C GLU A 27 14.66 -23.66 3.37
N PHE A 28 13.71 -24.05 4.22
CA PHE A 28 12.39 -23.40 4.30
C PHE A 28 12.50 -21.93 4.69
N PHE A 29 13.40 -21.59 5.63
CA PHE A 29 13.61 -20.22 6.13
C PHE A 29 14.70 -19.44 5.36
N THR A 30 15.18 -19.96 4.24
CA THR A 30 16.05 -19.23 3.30
C THR A 30 15.21 -18.66 2.17
N LYS A 31 15.31 -17.36 1.97
CA LYS A 31 14.53 -16.64 0.95
C LYS A 31 15.44 -15.71 0.16
N GLU A 32 15.03 -15.46 -1.07
CA GLU A 32 15.72 -14.58 -1.99
C GLU A 32 14.84 -13.38 -2.36
N PRO A 33 15.37 -12.14 -2.33
CA PRO A 33 14.63 -10.95 -2.79
C PRO A 33 14.20 -11.07 -4.25
N ASP A 34 13.01 -10.59 -4.59
CA ASP A 34 12.44 -10.69 -5.94
C ASP A 34 13.34 -10.12 -7.06
N ASN A 35 14.20 -9.14 -6.73
CA ASN A 35 15.12 -8.50 -7.68
C ASN A 35 16.57 -9.03 -7.59
N SER A 36 16.81 -10.12 -6.92
CA SER A 36 18.14 -10.72 -6.72
C SER A 36 18.84 -11.07 -8.03
N TRP A 37 18.09 -11.46 -9.05
CA TRP A 37 18.61 -11.75 -10.38
C TRP A 37 19.34 -10.54 -11.01
N VAL A 38 18.94 -9.29 -10.68
CA VAL A 38 19.64 -8.08 -11.14
C VAL A 38 21.02 -7.96 -10.50
N VAL A 39 21.12 -8.31 -9.20
CA VAL A 39 22.37 -8.29 -8.45
C VAL A 39 23.28 -9.42 -8.91
N LYS A 40 22.74 -10.63 -9.07
CA LYS A 40 23.48 -11.80 -9.60
C LYS A 40 24.04 -11.54 -11.01
N LYS A 41 23.30 -10.81 -11.83
CA LYS A 41 23.77 -10.46 -13.18
C LYS A 41 24.98 -9.52 -13.17
N LYS A 42 25.03 -8.57 -12.22
CA LYS A 42 26.17 -7.64 -12.06
C LYS A 42 27.35 -8.30 -11.35
N ASN A 43 27.07 -9.20 -10.43
CA ASN A 43 28.07 -9.96 -9.69
C ASN A 43 27.57 -11.40 -9.45
N PRO A 44 27.89 -12.36 -10.33
CA PRO A 44 27.42 -13.74 -10.24
C PRO A 44 27.80 -14.47 -8.94
N TRP A 45 28.83 -13.99 -8.24
CA TRP A 45 29.34 -14.58 -6.99
C TRP A 45 28.66 -13.96 -5.73
N PHE A 46 27.76 -13.00 -5.91
CA PHE A 46 27.07 -12.38 -4.80
C PHE A 46 25.93 -13.29 -4.29
N GLU A 47 26.05 -13.72 -3.05
CA GLU A 47 24.97 -14.46 -2.39
C GLU A 47 23.78 -13.52 -2.14
N THR A 48 22.67 -13.79 -2.79
CA THR A 48 21.42 -13.03 -2.63
C THR A 48 20.46 -13.68 -1.65
N GLU A 49 20.66 -14.96 -1.37
CA GLU A 49 19.85 -15.70 -0.42
C GLU A 49 20.12 -15.26 1.02
N THR A 50 19.06 -15.14 1.79
CA THR A 50 19.14 -14.81 3.20
C THR A 50 18.45 -15.89 4.01
N SER A 51 19.17 -16.52 4.92
CA SER A 51 18.59 -17.43 5.89
C SER A 51 18.12 -16.65 7.13
N PHE A 52 16.85 -16.81 7.47
CA PHE A 52 16.28 -16.29 8.72
C PHE A 52 16.59 -17.18 9.91
N LEU A 53 17.00 -18.43 9.69
CA LEU A 53 17.52 -19.32 10.72
C LEU A 53 19.05 -19.20 10.76
N ASN A 54 19.61 -18.72 11.88
CA ASN A 54 21.05 -18.62 12.01
C ASN A 54 21.75 -19.97 12.26
N ASN A 55 23.08 -19.97 12.29
CA ASN A 55 23.86 -21.19 12.47
C ASN A 55 23.70 -21.83 13.86
N PHE A 56 23.17 -21.11 14.84
CA PHE A 56 22.91 -21.60 16.20
C PHE A 56 21.47 -22.12 16.37
N GLY A 57 20.71 -22.29 15.28
CA GLY A 57 19.31 -22.74 15.33
C GLY A 57 18.36 -21.69 15.90
N MET A 58 18.71 -20.39 15.83
CA MET A 58 17.87 -19.31 16.30
C MET A 58 17.06 -18.73 15.16
N LEU A 59 15.75 -18.62 15.37
CA LEU A 59 14.76 -18.06 14.45
C LEU A 59 14.13 -16.82 15.10
N PRO A 60 13.98 -15.67 14.39
CA PRO A 60 13.25 -14.52 14.94
C PRO A 60 11.86 -14.90 15.44
N ILE A 61 11.51 -14.41 16.66
CA ILE A 61 10.25 -14.81 17.30
C ILE A 61 9.01 -14.51 16.46
N GLY A 62 9.03 -13.44 15.66
CA GLY A 62 7.90 -13.07 14.80
C GLY A 62 7.59 -14.07 13.69
N LEU A 63 8.51 -15.01 13.41
CA LEU A 63 8.32 -16.09 12.44
C LEU A 63 7.74 -17.38 13.06
N TRP A 64 7.18 -17.31 14.25
CA TRP A 64 6.63 -18.49 14.93
C TRP A 64 5.49 -19.16 14.15
N THR A 65 4.67 -18.39 13.45
CA THR A 65 3.58 -18.93 12.61
C THR A 65 4.12 -19.67 11.40
N GLU A 66 5.20 -19.16 10.80
CA GLU A 66 5.87 -19.85 9.70
C GLU A 66 6.57 -21.15 10.18
N LEU A 67 7.05 -21.17 11.43
CA LEU A 67 7.55 -22.40 12.03
C LEU A 67 6.44 -23.45 12.23
N VAL A 68 5.26 -23.03 12.68
CA VAL A 68 4.08 -23.91 12.77
C VAL A 68 3.67 -24.39 11.39
N ARG A 69 3.69 -23.54 10.38
CA ARG A 69 3.41 -23.90 8.98
C ARG A 69 4.43 -24.91 8.45
N TYR A 70 5.72 -24.69 8.66
CA TYR A 70 6.77 -25.66 8.32
C TYR A 70 6.49 -27.03 8.95
N ALA A 71 6.21 -27.05 10.25
CA ALA A 71 5.95 -28.26 10.99
C ALA A 71 4.73 -29.02 10.46
N TYR A 72 3.67 -28.31 10.10
CA TYR A 72 2.49 -28.88 9.45
C TYR A 72 2.84 -29.50 8.09
N LEU A 73 3.55 -28.77 7.22
CA LEU A 73 3.92 -29.23 5.88
C LEU A 73 4.88 -30.44 5.89
N LYS A 74 5.75 -30.52 6.89
CA LYS A 74 6.75 -31.59 7.03
C LYS A 74 6.33 -32.69 8.03
N ASN A 75 5.12 -32.61 8.57
CA ASN A 75 4.59 -33.52 9.59
C ASN A 75 5.54 -33.67 10.81
N VAL A 76 6.07 -32.54 11.28
CA VAL A 76 6.97 -32.46 12.44
C VAL A 76 6.18 -31.99 13.66
N ARG A 77 6.30 -32.73 14.78
CA ARG A 77 5.72 -32.30 16.06
C ARG A 77 6.59 -31.23 16.70
N LEU A 78 5.96 -30.08 17.03
CA LEU A 78 6.56 -28.99 17.82
C LEU A 78 6.21 -29.17 19.30
N ASP A 79 7.22 -29.01 20.14
CA ASP A 79 7.09 -28.96 21.60
C ASP A 79 7.57 -27.59 22.10
N PHE A 80 6.63 -26.69 22.31
CA PHE A 80 6.90 -25.31 22.73
C PHE A 80 7.06 -25.20 24.24
N ASP A 81 8.11 -24.49 24.69
CA ASP A 81 8.22 -24.05 26.07
C ASP A 81 6.96 -23.20 26.44
N PRO A 82 6.30 -23.49 27.57
CA PRO A 82 5.12 -22.73 28.00
C PRO A 82 5.31 -21.20 28.05
N LYS A 83 6.52 -20.74 28.37
CA LYS A 83 6.86 -19.31 28.36
C LYS A 83 6.64 -18.64 27.01
N ILE A 84 6.77 -19.37 25.91
CA ILE A 84 6.60 -18.82 24.56
C ILE A 84 5.16 -18.33 24.39
N ASN A 85 4.17 -19.08 24.84
CA ASN A 85 2.77 -18.68 24.77
C ASN A 85 2.48 -17.38 25.54
N GLU A 86 3.07 -17.21 26.73
CA GLU A 86 2.92 -16.01 27.55
C GLU A 86 3.56 -14.77 26.90
N ILE A 87 4.61 -14.97 26.11
CA ILE A 87 5.32 -13.90 25.40
C ILE A 87 4.61 -13.54 24.10
N LEU A 88 4.16 -14.55 23.34
CA LEU A 88 3.50 -14.35 22.05
C LEU A 88 2.09 -13.80 22.20
N GLN A 89 1.35 -14.24 23.23
CA GLN A 89 -0.06 -13.92 23.40
C GLN A 89 -0.34 -13.26 24.75
N ASP A 90 -1.20 -12.27 24.75
CA ASP A 90 -1.79 -11.72 25.97
C ASP A 90 -3.13 -12.43 26.24
N THR A 91 -3.05 -13.55 26.97
CA THR A 91 -4.23 -14.38 27.31
C THR A 91 -5.21 -13.69 28.25
N LYS A 92 -4.80 -12.59 28.90
CA LYS A 92 -5.63 -11.83 29.85
C LYS A 92 -6.61 -10.87 29.17
N ILE A 93 -6.49 -10.67 27.85
CA ILE A 93 -7.43 -9.81 27.12
C ILE A 93 -8.55 -10.69 26.56
N GLU A 94 -9.77 -10.44 27.02
CA GLU A 94 -10.99 -11.07 26.49
C GLU A 94 -11.71 -10.11 25.54
N PHE A 95 -12.34 -10.66 24.49
CA PHE A 95 -13.02 -9.84 23.48
C PHE A 95 -14.15 -8.99 24.08
N ASN A 96 -14.94 -9.55 24.98
CA ASN A 96 -16.05 -8.81 25.62
C ASN A 96 -15.54 -7.64 26.46
N THR A 97 -14.44 -7.81 27.20
CA THR A 97 -13.81 -6.73 27.98
C THR A 97 -13.29 -5.62 27.07
N PHE A 98 -12.63 -6.00 25.97
CA PHE A 98 -12.17 -5.04 24.97
C PHE A 98 -13.35 -4.31 24.31
N LYS A 99 -14.39 -5.05 23.90
CA LYS A 99 -15.59 -4.47 23.29
C LYS A 99 -16.28 -3.49 24.24
N TYR A 100 -16.46 -3.86 25.52
CA TYR A 100 -17.05 -2.98 26.54
C TYR A 100 -16.25 -1.68 26.70
N TYR A 101 -14.92 -1.75 26.70
CA TYR A 101 -14.08 -0.55 26.73
C TYR A 101 -14.32 0.34 25.51
N VAL A 102 -14.39 -0.24 24.30
CA VAL A 102 -14.62 0.53 23.07
C VAL A 102 -16.03 1.11 23.03
N ASP A 103 -17.05 0.33 23.39
CA ASP A 103 -18.44 0.81 23.46
C ASP A 103 -18.54 2.00 24.41
N GLY A 104 -17.90 1.95 25.60
CA GLY A 104 -17.82 3.08 26.51
C GLY A 104 -17.08 4.30 25.97
N LEU A 105 -15.98 4.07 25.22
CA LEU A 105 -15.22 5.14 24.58
C LEU A 105 -16.06 5.89 23.53
N PHE A 106 -16.93 5.18 22.80
CA PHE A 106 -17.73 5.71 21.70
C PHE A 106 -19.19 6.01 22.10
N GLU A 107 -19.59 5.84 23.37
CA GLU A 107 -20.99 6.01 23.82
C GLU A 107 -21.61 7.35 23.42
N LYS A 108 -20.80 8.42 23.43
CA LYS A 108 -21.22 9.79 23.07
C LYS A 108 -20.49 10.35 21.88
N ALA A 109 -19.82 9.48 21.12
CA ALA A 109 -18.97 9.92 20.02
C ALA A 109 -19.81 10.45 18.85
N VAL A 110 -19.47 11.65 18.40
CA VAL A 110 -20.07 12.31 17.23
C VAL A 110 -18.99 12.86 16.32
N ASP A 111 -19.22 12.75 15.03
CA ASP A 111 -18.33 13.36 14.03
C ASP A 111 -18.57 14.88 13.92
N GLU A 112 -17.79 15.56 13.08
CA GLU A 112 -17.90 17.00 12.82
C GLU A 112 -19.26 17.44 12.24
N ASN A 113 -20.05 16.49 11.72
CA ASN A 113 -21.40 16.74 11.19
C ASN A 113 -22.50 16.40 12.21
N GLY A 114 -22.13 15.98 13.43
CA GLY A 114 -23.04 15.59 14.48
C GLY A 114 -23.61 14.17 14.33
N ASN A 115 -23.05 13.34 13.43
CA ASN A 115 -23.48 11.97 13.29
C ASN A 115 -22.81 11.08 14.35
N SER A 116 -23.57 10.13 14.90
CA SER A 116 -23.02 9.12 15.81
C SER A 116 -21.92 8.31 15.14
N VAL A 117 -20.81 8.12 15.84
CA VAL A 117 -19.67 7.33 15.38
C VAL A 117 -19.62 6.01 16.16
N GLU A 118 -19.62 4.92 15.42
CA GLU A 118 -19.49 3.58 15.98
C GLU A 118 -18.37 2.80 15.31
N MET A 119 -17.72 1.93 16.10
CA MET A 119 -16.76 0.99 15.56
C MET A 119 -17.44 -0.15 14.82
N ARG A 120 -16.99 -0.43 13.61
CA ARG A 120 -17.48 -1.56 12.83
C ARG A 120 -16.92 -2.88 13.38
N SER A 121 -17.69 -3.97 13.24
CA SER A 121 -17.31 -5.29 13.76
C SER A 121 -15.93 -5.77 13.34
N TYR A 122 -15.56 -5.58 12.07
CA TYR A 122 -14.24 -5.95 11.58
C TYR A 122 -13.09 -5.10 12.14
N GLN A 123 -13.36 -3.83 12.48
CA GLN A 123 -12.38 -2.96 13.15
C GLN A 123 -12.13 -3.44 14.58
N LEU A 124 -13.20 -3.77 15.31
CA LEU A 124 -13.10 -4.38 16.64
C LEU A 124 -12.30 -5.69 16.58
N GLU A 125 -12.62 -6.57 15.64
CA GLU A 125 -11.93 -7.85 15.48
C GLU A 125 -10.45 -7.66 15.16
N GLY A 126 -10.12 -6.78 14.21
CA GLY A 126 -8.73 -6.51 13.81
C GLY A 126 -7.89 -5.94 14.95
N VAL A 127 -8.41 -4.96 15.69
CA VAL A 127 -7.72 -4.40 16.87
C VAL A 127 -7.57 -5.43 17.98
N PHE A 128 -8.63 -6.20 18.25
CA PHE A 128 -8.57 -7.27 19.25
C PHE A 128 -7.51 -8.32 18.92
N LYS A 129 -7.42 -8.75 17.65
CA LYS A 129 -6.39 -9.70 17.21
C LYS A 129 -4.99 -9.13 17.40
N LEU A 130 -4.76 -7.83 17.10
CA LEU A 130 -3.47 -7.19 17.41
C LEU A 130 -3.16 -7.23 18.90
N LEU A 131 -4.12 -6.85 19.74
CA LEU A 131 -3.95 -6.84 21.20
C LEU A 131 -3.69 -8.23 21.78
N LYS A 132 -4.30 -9.27 21.18
CA LYS A 132 -4.08 -10.67 21.58
C LYS A 132 -2.64 -11.12 21.37
N PHE A 133 -1.98 -10.59 20.33
CA PHE A 133 -0.57 -10.86 20.00
C PHE A 133 0.23 -9.59 20.23
N ARG A 134 1.18 -9.58 21.13
CA ARG A 134 2.00 -8.39 21.44
C ARG A 134 2.82 -7.90 20.25
N LYS A 135 3.04 -8.76 19.26
CA LYS A 135 3.74 -8.47 18.00
C LYS A 135 2.94 -9.10 16.86
N ALA A 136 2.34 -8.27 16.01
CA ALA A 136 1.48 -8.74 14.93
C ALA A 136 1.25 -7.68 13.85
N CYS A 137 0.82 -8.13 12.68
CA CYS A 137 0.40 -7.30 11.55
C CYS A 137 -1.07 -7.51 11.21
N VAL A 138 -1.70 -6.47 10.68
CA VAL A 138 -3.02 -6.55 10.04
C VAL A 138 -2.97 -6.00 8.62
N GLU A 139 -3.63 -6.70 7.70
CA GLU A 139 -3.90 -6.22 6.35
C GLU A 139 -5.35 -5.72 6.30
N VAL A 140 -5.51 -4.41 6.17
CA VAL A 140 -6.81 -3.77 6.07
C VAL A 140 -6.81 -2.90 4.84
N THR A 141 -7.66 -3.24 3.87
CA THR A 141 -7.74 -2.50 2.60
C THR A 141 -7.93 -1.00 2.83
N THR A 142 -7.57 -0.19 1.85
CA THR A 142 -7.81 1.26 1.88
C THR A 142 -9.29 1.52 2.15
N SER A 143 -9.60 2.58 2.89
CA SER A 143 -10.94 2.91 3.39
C SER A 143 -11.51 1.99 4.49
N GLY A 144 -10.79 0.96 4.92
CA GLY A 144 -11.19 0.12 6.06
C GLY A 144 -11.00 0.76 7.44
N GLY A 145 -10.49 2.00 7.51
CA GLY A 145 -10.37 2.76 8.77
C GLY A 145 -9.12 2.43 9.59
N LYS A 146 -8.01 2.07 8.96
CA LYS A 146 -6.72 1.77 9.64
C LYS A 146 -6.33 2.79 10.71
N THR A 147 -6.45 4.09 10.41
CA THR A 147 -6.07 5.15 11.34
C THR A 147 -6.95 5.17 12.59
N LEU A 148 -8.27 4.92 12.46
CA LEU A 148 -9.17 4.81 13.60
C LEU A 148 -8.85 3.55 14.43
N MET A 149 -8.57 2.42 13.76
CA MET A 149 -8.12 1.20 14.43
C MET A 149 -6.83 1.44 15.23
N SER A 150 -5.87 2.16 14.66
CA SER A 150 -4.61 2.50 15.35
C SER A 150 -4.83 3.45 16.54
N TYR A 151 -5.77 4.39 16.44
CA TYR A 151 -6.15 5.27 17.54
C TYR A 151 -6.74 4.48 18.71
N ILE A 152 -7.67 3.55 18.46
CA ILE A 152 -8.25 2.71 19.49
C ILE A 152 -7.22 1.77 20.12
N LEU A 153 -6.34 1.21 19.29
CA LEU A 153 -5.21 0.43 19.76
C LEU A 153 -4.34 1.24 20.73
N PHE A 154 -4.00 2.47 20.36
CA PHE A 154 -3.23 3.40 21.20
C PHE A 154 -3.97 3.71 22.51
N LYS A 155 -5.26 4.07 22.45
CA LYS A 155 -6.08 4.39 23.64
C LYS A 155 -6.15 3.19 24.58
N PHE A 156 -6.45 2.00 24.10
CA PHE A 156 -6.51 0.79 24.92
C PHE A 156 -5.16 0.46 25.57
N LEU A 157 -4.06 0.55 24.82
CA LEU A 157 -2.73 0.33 25.35
C LEU A 157 -2.39 1.33 26.46
N ARG A 158 -2.76 2.59 26.29
CA ARG A 158 -2.53 3.64 27.27
C ARG A 158 -3.39 3.45 28.52
N ASP A 159 -4.70 3.33 28.34
CA ASP A 159 -5.68 3.39 29.44
C ASP A 159 -5.72 2.06 30.22
N VAL A 160 -5.59 0.93 29.53
CA VAL A 160 -5.74 -0.40 30.15
C VAL A 160 -4.39 -1.08 30.39
N LYS A 161 -3.45 -0.97 29.45
CA LYS A 161 -2.13 -1.62 29.55
C LYS A 161 -1.03 -0.72 30.13
N GLN A 162 -1.35 0.51 30.50
CA GLN A 162 -0.44 1.48 31.12
C GLN A 162 0.80 1.77 30.26
N VAL A 163 0.67 1.72 28.92
CA VAL A 163 1.70 2.14 27.97
C VAL A 163 1.84 3.65 28.05
N LYS A 164 3.05 4.12 28.31
CA LYS A 164 3.31 5.56 28.50
C LYS A 164 3.62 6.26 27.20
N LYS A 165 4.46 5.64 26.34
CA LYS A 165 4.93 6.26 25.09
C LYS A 165 4.80 5.32 23.91
N THR A 166 4.19 5.85 22.83
CA THR A 166 3.98 5.14 21.56
C THR A 166 4.72 5.83 20.43
N LEU A 167 5.51 5.09 19.66
CA LEU A 167 6.11 5.53 18.41
C LEU A 167 5.24 5.05 17.23
N TYR A 168 4.74 6.00 16.42
CA TYR A 168 3.97 5.72 15.23
C TYR A 168 4.83 6.03 13.99
N ILE A 169 5.26 5.00 13.28
CA ILE A 169 6.18 5.11 12.13
C ILE A 169 5.38 5.16 10.84
N VAL A 170 5.66 6.16 10.01
CA VAL A 170 4.99 6.38 8.72
C VAL A 170 5.99 6.54 7.57
N PRO A 171 5.59 6.27 6.32
CA PRO A 171 6.49 6.36 5.18
C PRO A 171 6.85 7.78 4.76
N ASN A 172 5.98 8.77 4.96
CA ASN A 172 6.20 10.13 4.47
C ASN A 172 5.64 11.22 5.39
N LYS A 173 6.04 12.46 5.12
CA LYS A 173 5.67 13.66 5.89
C LYS A 173 4.15 13.88 5.95
N ASN A 174 3.46 13.72 4.82
CA ASN A 174 2.01 13.97 4.75
C ASN A 174 1.25 13.02 5.67
N LEU A 175 1.62 11.73 5.69
CA LEU A 175 1.01 10.75 6.59
C LEU A 175 1.33 11.03 8.06
N ALA A 176 2.51 11.59 8.39
CA ALA A 176 2.83 11.96 9.76
C ALA A 176 1.90 13.07 10.27
N VAL A 177 1.75 14.14 9.48
CA VAL A 177 0.86 15.26 9.81
C VAL A 177 -0.60 14.81 9.84
N GLN A 178 -1.05 14.07 8.84
CA GLN A 178 -2.42 13.56 8.73
C GLN A 178 -2.81 12.65 9.89
N SER A 179 -1.91 11.75 10.32
CA SER A 179 -2.16 10.86 11.45
C SER A 179 -2.23 11.64 12.76
N TYR A 180 -1.36 12.64 12.93
CA TYR A 180 -1.40 13.56 14.06
C TYR A 180 -2.74 14.30 14.15
N GLU A 181 -3.19 14.92 13.04
CA GLU A 181 -4.47 15.66 12.98
C GLU A 181 -5.69 14.75 13.18
N LYS A 182 -5.64 13.51 12.63
CA LYS A 182 -6.72 12.54 12.83
C LYS A 182 -6.85 12.05 14.27
N TYR A 183 -5.74 11.89 14.99
CA TYR A 183 -5.81 11.50 16.40
C TYR A 183 -6.44 12.61 17.25
N ASP A 184 -6.13 13.87 16.97
CA ASP A 184 -6.72 15.03 17.61
C ASP A 184 -8.24 15.08 17.33
N LYS A 185 -8.64 14.93 16.07
CA LYS A 185 -10.03 14.84 15.63
C LYS A 185 -10.79 13.66 16.27
N TYR A 186 -10.18 12.49 16.39
CA TYR A 186 -10.82 11.34 17.03
C TYR A 186 -11.00 11.55 18.52
N GLU A 187 -10.08 12.25 19.16
CA GLU A 187 -10.23 12.64 20.57
C GLU A 187 -11.43 13.58 20.76
N ASP A 188 -11.64 14.53 19.84
CA ASP A 188 -12.83 15.38 19.82
C ASP A 188 -14.11 14.54 19.63
N TRP A 189 -14.11 13.57 18.70
CA TRP A 189 -15.26 12.73 18.44
C TRP A 189 -15.72 11.94 19.68
N VAL A 190 -14.78 11.37 20.43
CA VAL A 190 -15.07 10.62 21.65
C VAL A 190 -15.25 11.52 22.87
N GLN A 191 -15.26 12.85 22.70
CA GLN A 191 -15.31 13.85 23.76
C GLN A 191 -14.24 13.59 24.83
N GLY A 192 -13.07 13.18 24.37
CA GLY A 192 -11.92 12.84 25.21
C GLY A 192 -11.34 14.03 25.93
N SER A 193 -10.55 13.76 26.94
CA SER A 193 -9.95 14.80 27.80
C SER A 193 -8.66 15.39 27.24
N HIS A 194 -8.21 15.01 26.04
CA HIS A 194 -6.89 15.37 25.48
C HIS A 194 -5.73 15.20 26.49
N ASN A 195 -5.81 14.12 27.27
CA ASN A 195 -4.91 13.86 28.40
C ASN A 195 -3.56 13.25 27.97
N TYR A 196 -3.21 13.34 26.70
CA TYR A 196 -1.93 12.92 26.15
C TYR A 196 -1.36 13.99 25.23
N LEU A 197 -0.03 13.98 25.06
CA LEU A 197 0.69 14.94 24.21
C LEU A 197 1.04 14.28 22.88
N PRO A 198 0.34 14.61 21.78
CA PRO A 198 0.74 14.17 20.45
C PRO A 198 1.81 15.10 19.88
N ALA A 199 2.75 14.54 19.11
CA ALA A 199 3.70 15.28 18.30
C ALA A 199 4.01 14.55 17.00
N TYR A 200 4.55 15.28 16.00
CA TYR A 200 5.09 14.64 14.81
C TYR A 200 6.54 15.04 14.56
N LEU A 201 7.31 14.13 13.94
CA LEU A 201 8.71 14.28 13.59
C LEU A 201 8.92 13.96 12.11
N CYS A 202 9.11 15.00 11.32
CA CYS A 202 9.41 14.88 9.89
C CYS A 202 10.36 16.02 9.48
N GLY A 203 10.81 16.08 8.23
CA GLY A 203 11.73 17.10 7.72
C GLY A 203 11.38 18.52 8.16
N ASP A 204 10.78 19.32 7.32
CA ASP A 204 10.46 20.74 7.58
C ASP A 204 9.29 20.91 8.57
N MET A 205 9.52 20.63 9.85
CA MET A 205 8.48 20.81 10.86
C MET A 205 8.63 22.14 11.61
N PRO A 206 7.50 22.76 12.03
CA PRO A 206 7.52 23.99 12.82
C PRO A 206 8.28 23.82 14.14
N LYS A 207 8.96 24.90 14.61
CA LYS A 207 9.69 24.91 15.88
C LYS A 207 8.84 24.44 17.06
N LYS A 208 7.57 24.89 17.13
CA LYS A 208 6.61 24.50 18.17
C LYS A 208 6.38 22.99 18.24
N GLN A 209 6.36 22.29 17.09
CA GLN A 209 6.25 20.83 17.07
C GLN A 209 7.55 20.16 17.52
N ARG A 210 8.70 20.70 17.13
CA ARG A 210 10.01 20.17 17.54
C ARG A 210 10.20 20.19 19.06
N GLU A 211 9.70 21.22 19.72
CA GLU A 211 9.73 21.36 21.17
C GLU A 211 8.86 20.33 21.91
N LYS A 212 7.80 19.81 21.27
CA LYS A 212 6.93 18.77 21.85
C LYS A 212 7.55 17.37 21.80
N VAL A 213 8.41 17.08 20.80
CA VAL A 213 8.94 15.73 20.52
C VAL A 213 9.54 15.01 21.76
N PRO A 214 10.36 15.64 22.61
CA PRO A 214 10.95 14.95 23.77
C PRO A 214 9.93 14.43 24.78
N ASN A 215 8.79 15.12 24.90
CA ASN A 215 7.75 14.85 25.90
C ASN A 215 6.52 14.14 25.32
N ALA A 216 6.52 13.88 24.01
CA ALA A 216 5.36 13.27 23.36
C ALA A 216 5.01 11.91 23.95
N ASP A 217 3.72 11.69 24.18
CA ASP A 217 3.14 10.39 24.56
C ASP A 217 2.87 9.53 23.33
N VAL A 218 2.50 10.17 22.22
CA VAL A 218 2.47 9.55 20.89
C VAL A 218 3.25 10.40 19.91
N LEU A 219 4.23 9.79 19.24
CA LEU A 219 5.10 10.45 18.27
C LEU A 219 4.90 9.86 16.86
N PHE A 220 4.32 10.65 15.96
CA PHE A 220 4.20 10.31 14.55
C PHE A 220 5.47 10.67 13.80
N ALA A 221 6.27 9.72 13.37
CA ALA A 221 7.58 9.98 12.81
C ALA A 221 7.81 9.29 11.46
N THR A 222 8.47 9.98 10.53
CA THR A 222 8.92 9.32 9.31
C THR A 222 10.16 8.47 9.62
N TYR A 223 10.27 7.29 8.99
CA TYR A 223 11.44 6.43 9.19
C TYR A 223 12.75 7.12 8.76
N GLN A 224 12.72 8.08 7.82
CA GLN A 224 13.89 8.88 7.43
C GLN A 224 14.35 9.77 8.58
N SER A 225 13.41 10.45 9.25
CA SER A 225 13.75 11.31 10.41
C SER A 225 14.29 10.49 11.57
N LEU A 226 13.70 9.31 11.84
CA LEU A 226 14.17 8.39 12.87
C LEU A 226 15.55 7.82 12.55
N ALA A 227 15.85 7.51 11.29
CA ALA A 227 17.16 7.00 10.89
C ALA A 227 18.30 7.99 11.15
N ASN A 228 18.01 9.29 11.17
CA ASN A 228 18.98 10.35 11.42
C ASN A 228 19.27 10.59 12.92
N ILE A 229 18.47 10.01 13.83
CA ILE A 229 18.69 10.11 15.28
C ILE A 229 19.82 9.15 15.66
N LYS A 230 20.86 9.67 16.31
CA LYS A 230 22.04 8.89 16.71
C LYS A 230 21.90 8.29 18.10
N GLU A 231 21.21 8.95 19.00
CA GLU A 231 21.04 8.61 20.41
C GLU A 231 20.10 7.40 20.56
N ASN A 232 20.60 6.32 21.19
CA ASN A 232 19.78 5.11 21.42
C ASN A 232 18.74 5.35 22.53
N GLU A 233 19.06 6.16 23.52
CA GLU A 233 18.16 6.52 24.62
C GLU A 233 16.84 7.15 24.13
N PHE A 234 16.86 7.73 22.92
CA PHE A 234 15.63 8.22 22.29
C PHE A 234 14.63 7.10 22.02
N PHE A 235 15.10 5.94 21.56
CA PHE A 235 14.27 4.80 21.20
C PHE A 235 13.85 3.97 22.40
N ASP A 236 14.63 3.97 23.46
CA ASP A 236 14.35 3.22 24.70
C ASP A 236 13.17 3.77 25.51
N LYS A 237 12.70 4.97 25.14
CA LYS A 237 11.54 5.61 25.79
C LYS A 237 10.19 5.01 25.36
N PHE A 238 10.12 4.27 24.24
CA PHE A 238 8.87 3.82 23.67
C PHE A 238 8.51 2.41 24.14
N ASP A 239 7.37 2.29 24.79
CA ASP A 239 6.79 1.01 25.25
C ASP A 239 6.08 0.28 24.12
N SER A 240 5.56 1.02 23.11
CA SER A 240 4.90 0.45 21.95
C SER A 240 5.34 1.14 20.65
N VAL A 241 5.32 0.38 19.56
CA VAL A 241 5.58 0.85 18.20
C VAL A 241 4.44 0.40 17.28
N ILE A 242 3.90 1.33 16.51
CA ILE A 242 2.95 1.07 15.43
C ILE A 242 3.63 1.47 14.12
N VAL A 243 3.66 0.58 13.13
CA VAL A 243 4.24 0.82 11.81
C VAL A 243 3.11 0.86 10.79
N ASP A 244 2.80 2.04 10.29
CA ASP A 244 1.83 2.21 9.21
C ASP A 244 2.48 1.97 7.84
N GLU A 245 1.72 1.38 6.93
CA GLU A 245 2.17 0.93 5.62
C GLU A 245 3.45 0.07 5.72
N CYS A 246 3.44 -0.92 6.62
CA CYS A 246 4.60 -1.75 6.96
C CYS A 246 5.14 -2.60 5.79
N HIS A 247 4.41 -2.67 4.65
CA HIS A 247 4.83 -3.36 3.42
C HIS A 247 5.88 -2.60 2.61
N HIS A 248 6.18 -1.35 2.95
CA HIS A 248 7.10 -0.53 2.16
C HIS A 248 8.50 -1.15 2.05
N SER A 249 9.08 -1.04 0.84
CA SER A 249 10.40 -1.55 0.41
C SER A 249 11.61 -1.13 1.26
N ARG A 250 11.39 -0.39 2.34
CA ARG A 250 12.41 0.09 3.29
C ARG A 250 12.44 -0.69 4.60
N ALA A 251 12.01 -1.93 4.54
CA ALA A 251 12.05 -2.88 5.67
C ALA A 251 13.41 -2.92 6.39
N SER A 252 14.51 -2.73 5.68
CA SER A 252 15.86 -2.65 6.30
C SER A 252 16.04 -1.45 7.24
N THR A 253 15.46 -0.28 6.90
CA THR A 253 15.50 0.92 7.77
C THR A 253 14.58 0.73 8.97
N ILE A 254 13.35 0.25 8.77
CA ILE A 254 12.41 -0.06 9.86
C ILE A 254 13.02 -1.10 10.80
N LYS A 255 13.63 -2.16 10.25
CA LYS A 255 14.36 -3.16 11.04
C LYS A 255 15.45 -2.54 11.91
N LYS A 256 16.25 -1.60 11.38
CA LYS A 256 17.28 -0.89 12.15
C LYS A 256 16.68 -0.06 13.27
N ILE A 257 15.56 0.61 13.03
CA ILE A 257 14.85 1.40 14.06
C ILE A 257 14.31 0.48 15.15
N LEU A 258 13.58 -0.58 14.79
CA LEU A 258 12.99 -1.52 15.75
C LEU A 258 14.05 -2.24 16.59
N LYS A 259 15.23 -2.52 16.03
CA LYS A 259 16.35 -3.08 16.80
C LYS A 259 16.85 -2.14 17.92
N ARG A 260 16.67 -0.83 17.79
CA ARG A 260 17.05 0.18 18.79
C ARG A 260 15.98 0.40 19.86
N CYS A 261 14.75 -0.08 19.63
CA CYS A 261 13.65 0.02 20.59
C CYS A 261 13.72 -1.14 21.61
N HIS A 262 14.69 -1.11 22.54
CA HIS A 262 14.96 -2.27 23.42
C HIS A 262 13.83 -2.50 24.44
N ASN A 263 13.17 -1.45 24.92
CA ASN A 263 12.14 -1.51 25.95
C ASN A 263 10.72 -1.75 25.40
N THR A 264 10.59 -1.82 24.08
CA THR A 264 9.29 -1.96 23.43
C THR A 264 8.65 -3.34 23.68
N LYS A 265 7.47 -3.34 24.29
CA LYS A 265 6.68 -4.53 24.60
C LYS A 265 5.71 -4.90 23.49
N TYR A 266 5.22 -3.90 22.76
CA TYR A 266 4.18 -4.04 21.74
C TYR A 266 4.68 -3.50 20.40
N VAL A 267 4.62 -4.32 19.35
CA VAL A 267 5.01 -3.92 17.99
C VAL A 267 3.92 -4.34 17.02
N PHE A 268 3.31 -3.38 16.35
CA PHE A 268 2.19 -3.64 15.44
C PHE A 268 2.45 -3.06 14.06
N GLY A 269 2.11 -3.84 13.04
CA GLY A 269 2.14 -3.42 11.64
C GLY A 269 0.73 -3.29 11.08
N MET A 270 0.49 -2.22 10.35
CA MET A 270 -0.75 -2.00 9.60
C MET A 270 -0.43 -1.71 8.14
N THR A 271 -1.20 -2.29 7.23
CA THR A 271 -1.01 -2.04 5.80
C THR A 271 -2.28 -2.31 5.01
N GLY A 272 -2.41 -1.69 3.84
CA GLY A 272 -3.45 -2.01 2.85
C GLY A 272 -3.10 -3.23 1.99
N THR A 273 -1.81 -3.61 1.96
CA THR A 273 -1.28 -4.68 1.13
C THR A 273 -0.18 -5.40 1.88
N PHE A 274 -0.39 -6.65 2.25
CA PHE A 274 0.65 -7.46 2.86
C PHE A 274 1.37 -8.29 1.78
N PRO A 275 2.69 -8.49 1.86
CA PRO A 275 3.42 -9.29 0.87
C PRO A 275 2.89 -10.74 0.78
N LYS A 276 3.05 -11.34 -0.41
CA LYS A 276 2.60 -12.70 -0.69
C LYS A 276 3.27 -13.71 0.24
N GLU A 277 2.58 -14.82 0.48
CA GLU A 277 3.16 -15.97 1.18
C GLU A 277 4.47 -16.41 0.51
N ASP A 278 5.40 -16.89 1.30
CA ASP A 278 6.73 -17.32 0.89
C ASP A 278 7.65 -16.23 0.29
N SER A 279 7.21 -14.98 0.17
CA SER A 279 8.07 -13.89 -0.31
C SER A 279 9.10 -13.47 0.74
N PHE A 280 10.26 -13.03 0.25
CA PHE A 280 11.33 -12.49 1.10
C PHE A 280 10.82 -11.33 1.97
N ASP A 281 10.09 -10.40 1.38
CA ASP A 281 9.58 -9.21 2.06
C ASP A 281 8.63 -9.57 3.21
N ARG A 282 7.78 -10.59 3.04
CA ARG A 282 6.92 -11.09 4.11
C ARG A 282 7.74 -11.60 5.29
N PHE A 283 8.71 -12.47 5.04
CA PHE A 283 9.59 -13.01 6.08
C PHE A 283 10.38 -11.91 6.80
N VAL A 284 10.81 -10.90 6.05
CA VAL A 284 11.47 -9.72 6.65
C VAL A 284 10.51 -9.00 7.60
N ILE A 285 9.29 -8.65 7.17
CA ILE A 285 8.32 -7.93 8.00
C ILE A 285 7.95 -8.76 9.24
N GLU A 286 7.57 -10.01 9.05
CA GLU A 286 7.16 -10.88 10.15
C GLU A 286 8.29 -11.10 11.15
N SER A 287 9.55 -11.15 10.69
CA SER A 287 10.71 -11.40 11.57
C SER A 287 10.89 -10.35 12.68
N PHE A 288 10.44 -9.11 12.49
CA PHE A 288 10.65 -8.06 13.50
C PHE A 288 9.37 -7.32 13.92
N ILE A 289 8.28 -7.40 13.17
CA ILE A 289 6.99 -6.86 13.61
C ILE A 289 6.13 -8.01 14.19
N GLY A 290 6.00 -9.11 13.46
CA GLY A 290 5.18 -10.26 13.84
C GLY A 290 4.27 -10.72 12.70
N PRO A 291 3.56 -11.85 12.89
CA PRO A 291 2.76 -12.46 11.83
C PRO A 291 1.53 -11.63 11.46
N LEU A 292 1.01 -11.90 10.25
CA LEU A 292 -0.29 -11.40 9.82
C LEU A 292 -1.40 -12.15 10.56
N VAL A 293 -2.16 -11.45 11.42
CA VAL A 293 -3.22 -12.05 12.27
C VAL A 293 -4.64 -11.71 11.82
N PHE A 294 -4.78 -10.71 10.97
CA PHE A 294 -6.08 -10.29 10.44
C PHE A 294 -5.94 -9.73 9.02
N LYS A 295 -6.88 -10.09 8.16
CA LYS A 295 -6.96 -9.60 6.78
C LYS A 295 -8.39 -9.20 6.48
N LEU A 296 -8.57 -7.98 5.95
CA LEU A 296 -9.82 -7.46 5.43
C LEU A 296 -9.63 -7.08 3.97
N THR A 297 -10.31 -7.79 3.09
CA THR A 297 -10.25 -7.54 1.65
C THR A 297 -11.21 -6.43 1.21
N ALA A 298 -10.98 -5.85 0.03
CA ALA A 298 -11.91 -4.90 -0.57
C ALA A 298 -13.30 -5.52 -0.82
N PHE A 299 -13.33 -6.79 -1.22
CA PHE A 299 -14.57 -7.53 -1.43
C PHE A 299 -15.40 -7.62 -0.14
N GLU A 300 -14.79 -7.99 0.98
CA GLU A 300 -15.47 -8.07 2.28
C GLU A 300 -15.96 -6.69 2.72
N LEU A 301 -15.11 -5.66 2.58
CA LEU A 301 -15.47 -4.30 2.95
C LEU A 301 -16.70 -3.79 2.20
N ILE A 302 -16.79 -4.07 0.89
CA ILE A 302 -17.90 -3.65 0.03
C ILE A 302 -19.14 -4.53 0.24
N ASN A 303 -18.98 -5.85 0.12
CA ASN A 303 -20.12 -6.75 -0.04
C ASN A 303 -20.65 -7.31 1.26
N VAL A 304 -19.79 -7.53 2.25
CA VAL A 304 -20.18 -8.06 3.57
C VAL A 304 -20.49 -6.92 4.53
N HIS A 305 -19.56 -5.98 4.66
CA HIS A 305 -19.68 -4.91 5.66
C HIS A 305 -20.42 -3.67 5.15
N LYS A 306 -20.67 -3.55 3.84
CA LYS A 306 -21.30 -2.35 3.23
C LYS A 306 -20.64 -1.04 3.66
N ALA A 307 -19.34 -1.10 3.86
CA ALA A 307 -18.53 -0.04 4.45
C ALA A 307 -17.69 0.73 3.43
N ALA A 308 -17.88 0.43 2.15
CA ALA A 308 -17.22 1.11 1.04
C ALA A 308 -18.11 1.12 -0.21
N THR A 309 -17.87 2.09 -1.08
CA THR A 309 -18.56 2.23 -2.36
C THR A 309 -18.11 1.13 -3.34
N PRO A 310 -19.03 0.44 -4.04
CA PRO A 310 -18.68 -0.54 -5.05
C PRO A 310 -17.91 0.06 -6.23
N ILE A 311 -16.93 -0.69 -6.73
CA ILE A 311 -16.15 -0.32 -7.93
C ILE A 311 -16.41 -1.28 -9.04
N TYR A 312 -16.67 -0.74 -10.23
CA TYR A 312 -16.84 -1.45 -11.48
C TYR A 312 -15.68 -1.11 -12.41
N VAL A 313 -14.96 -2.10 -12.88
CA VAL A 313 -13.82 -1.94 -13.80
C VAL A 313 -14.31 -2.10 -15.23
N ILE A 314 -13.95 -1.19 -16.11
CA ILE A 314 -14.17 -1.28 -17.54
C ILE A 314 -12.82 -1.37 -18.24
N ASN A 315 -12.44 -2.58 -18.64
CA ASN A 315 -11.28 -2.80 -19.50
C ASN A 315 -11.59 -2.25 -20.89
N THR A 316 -10.89 -1.19 -21.27
CA THR A 316 -11.10 -0.50 -22.54
C THR A 316 -9.94 -0.79 -23.48
N TYR A 317 -10.15 -1.74 -24.38
CA TYR A 317 -9.15 -2.14 -25.38
C TYR A 317 -9.17 -1.18 -26.55
N LEU A 318 -8.08 -0.45 -26.75
CA LEU A 318 -7.90 0.47 -27.86
C LEU A 318 -7.10 -0.19 -28.98
N ASN A 319 -7.70 -0.27 -30.16
CA ASN A 319 -7.04 -0.77 -31.37
C ASN A 319 -6.96 0.36 -32.41
N TYR A 320 -5.82 1.01 -32.47
CA TYR A 320 -5.56 2.16 -33.36
C TYR A 320 -4.26 2.03 -34.15
N ALA A 321 -3.38 1.11 -33.76
CA ALA A 321 -2.13 0.88 -34.47
C ALA A 321 -2.35 0.00 -35.71
N SER A 322 -1.77 0.41 -36.83
CA SER A 322 -1.72 -0.40 -38.05
C SER A 322 -0.88 -1.66 -37.86
N GLU A 323 -1.09 -2.65 -38.68
CA GLU A 323 -0.28 -3.88 -38.68
C GLU A 323 1.23 -3.60 -38.89
N SER A 324 1.57 -2.60 -39.71
CA SER A 324 2.95 -2.19 -39.92
C SER A 324 3.60 -1.57 -38.68
N GLU A 325 2.86 -0.77 -37.91
CA GLU A 325 3.33 -0.19 -36.64
C GLU A 325 3.49 -1.25 -35.56
N LYS A 326 2.54 -2.16 -35.43
CA LYS A 326 2.63 -3.31 -34.51
C LYS A 326 3.82 -4.19 -34.85
N LYS A 327 4.06 -4.44 -36.15
CA LYS A 327 5.20 -5.20 -36.64
C LYS A 327 6.53 -4.50 -36.33
N MET A 328 6.61 -3.18 -36.50
CA MET A 328 7.81 -2.39 -36.15
C MET A 328 8.16 -2.53 -34.64
N LEU A 329 7.18 -2.43 -33.77
CA LEU A 329 7.38 -2.62 -32.33
C LEU A 329 7.75 -4.06 -31.98
N TYR A 330 7.19 -5.03 -32.69
CA TYR A 330 7.53 -6.45 -32.56
C TYR A 330 8.99 -6.73 -32.98
N GLU A 331 9.45 -6.22 -34.13
CA GLU A 331 10.82 -6.38 -34.56
C GLU A 331 11.82 -5.76 -33.57
N SER A 332 11.48 -4.61 -32.98
CA SER A 332 12.28 -4.01 -31.89
C SER A 332 12.38 -4.95 -30.67
N ARG A 333 11.32 -5.71 -30.34
CA ARG A 333 11.36 -6.74 -29.29
C ARG A 333 12.18 -7.97 -29.70
N LYS A 334 12.10 -8.38 -30.97
CA LYS A 334 12.83 -9.54 -31.52
C LYS A 334 14.35 -9.33 -31.51
N MET A 335 14.78 -8.10 -31.75
CA MET A 335 16.22 -7.71 -31.73
C MET A 335 16.76 -7.59 -30.30
N LYS A 336 15.95 -7.79 -29.30
CA LYS A 336 16.35 -7.70 -27.89
C LYS A 336 17.38 -8.77 -27.57
N ASP A 337 18.56 -8.36 -27.14
CA ASP A 337 19.47 -9.25 -26.43
C ASP A 337 18.80 -9.71 -25.13
N LYS A 338 18.55 -11.03 -24.99
CA LYS A 338 17.82 -11.60 -23.85
C LYS A 338 18.44 -11.26 -22.51
N ASP A 339 19.67 -10.82 -22.52
CA ASP A 339 20.49 -10.63 -21.34
C ASP A 339 20.64 -9.16 -20.89
N ASP A 340 20.11 -8.17 -21.63
CA ASP A 340 20.21 -6.77 -21.25
C ASP A 340 18.91 -6.22 -20.60
N VAL A 341 18.96 -5.98 -19.27
CA VAL A 341 17.87 -5.38 -18.49
C VAL A 341 17.54 -3.95 -18.96
N GLY A 342 18.55 -3.18 -19.37
CA GLY A 342 18.37 -1.83 -19.88
C GLY A 342 17.55 -1.79 -21.17
N THR A 343 17.65 -2.82 -21.98
CA THR A 343 16.87 -2.94 -23.24
C THR A 343 15.38 -3.10 -22.95
N GLY A 344 14.99 -3.83 -21.90
CA GLY A 344 13.56 -3.96 -21.53
C GLY A 344 12.92 -2.64 -21.14
N MET A 345 13.62 -1.77 -20.40
CA MET A 345 13.13 -0.42 -20.06
C MET A 345 13.02 0.46 -21.31
N ARG A 346 14.00 0.43 -22.20
CA ARG A 346 13.95 1.21 -23.45
C ARG A 346 12.78 0.80 -24.35
N LEU A 347 12.47 -0.49 -24.43
CA LEU A 347 11.34 -0.99 -25.23
C LEU A 347 9.99 -0.57 -24.61
N LEU A 348 9.85 -0.61 -23.29
CA LEU A 348 8.67 -0.07 -22.62
C LEU A 348 8.52 1.44 -22.89
N GLU A 349 9.60 2.20 -22.76
CA GLU A 349 9.62 3.63 -23.09
C GLU A 349 9.22 3.90 -24.55
N GLN A 350 9.70 3.08 -25.49
CA GLN A 350 9.29 3.15 -26.89
C GLN A 350 7.78 2.94 -27.08
N GLU A 351 7.23 1.90 -26.46
CA GLU A 351 5.79 1.64 -26.50
C GLU A 351 4.99 2.80 -25.87
N MET A 352 5.43 3.32 -24.72
CA MET A 352 4.79 4.48 -24.08
C MET A 352 4.87 5.73 -24.96
N MET A 353 6.03 6.00 -25.57
CA MET A 353 6.17 7.14 -26.49
C MET A 353 5.25 7.00 -27.70
N PHE A 354 5.08 5.79 -28.23
CA PHE A 354 4.18 5.52 -29.35
C PHE A 354 2.73 5.81 -28.98
N VAL A 355 2.23 5.26 -27.85
CA VAL A 355 0.84 5.44 -27.43
C VAL A 355 0.55 6.89 -27.03
N ASN A 356 1.49 7.59 -26.39
CA ASN A 356 1.32 8.97 -25.93
C ASN A 356 1.36 10.01 -27.05
N LYS A 357 1.84 9.64 -28.25
CA LYS A 357 1.77 10.48 -29.46
C LYS A 357 0.43 10.35 -30.21
N ASN A 358 -0.36 9.34 -29.92
CA ASN A 358 -1.60 9.09 -30.65
C ASN A 358 -2.70 10.05 -30.22
N TYR A 359 -3.11 10.92 -31.12
CA TYR A 359 -4.16 11.94 -30.88
C TYR A 359 -5.53 11.31 -30.63
N ASN A 360 -5.92 10.30 -31.40
CA ASN A 360 -7.23 9.64 -31.25
C ASN A 360 -7.36 8.97 -29.88
N ARG A 361 -6.27 8.37 -29.38
CA ARG A 361 -6.19 7.82 -28.02
C ARG A 361 -6.41 8.90 -26.97
N MET A 362 -5.71 10.02 -27.07
CA MET A 362 -5.86 11.15 -26.15
C MET A 362 -7.29 11.72 -26.22
N LYS A 363 -7.78 11.95 -27.44
CA LYS A 363 -9.12 12.49 -27.64
C LYS A 363 -10.18 11.56 -27.04
N TYR A 364 -10.08 10.25 -27.21
CA TYR A 364 -10.98 9.29 -26.61
C TYR A 364 -11.04 9.41 -25.08
N ILE A 365 -9.89 9.50 -24.42
CA ILE A 365 -9.81 9.70 -22.98
C ILE A 365 -10.48 11.02 -22.57
N CYS A 366 -10.21 12.09 -23.30
CA CYS A 366 -10.82 13.40 -23.05
C CYS A 366 -12.34 13.38 -23.30
N ASP A 367 -12.82 12.67 -24.31
CA ASP A 367 -14.26 12.51 -24.61
C ASP A 367 -14.98 11.70 -23.50
N LEU A 368 -14.32 10.69 -22.90
CA LEU A 368 -14.85 10.02 -21.72
C LEU A 368 -15.04 10.99 -20.55
N VAL A 369 -14.05 11.85 -20.30
CA VAL A 369 -14.12 12.87 -19.27
C VAL A 369 -15.22 13.89 -19.57
N ALA A 370 -15.27 14.42 -20.79
CA ALA A 370 -16.25 15.42 -21.21
C ALA A 370 -17.69 14.94 -21.07
N LYS A 371 -17.96 13.69 -21.44
CA LYS A 371 -19.29 13.05 -21.35
C LYS A 371 -19.67 12.62 -19.93
N SER A 372 -18.73 12.60 -19.03
CA SER A 372 -18.97 12.20 -17.64
C SER A 372 -19.86 13.21 -16.92
N LYS A 373 -20.82 12.70 -16.13
CA LYS A 373 -21.62 13.47 -15.18
C LYS A 373 -21.16 13.25 -13.73
N GLN A 374 -19.89 12.88 -13.55
CA GLN A 374 -19.30 12.58 -12.25
C GLN A 374 -17.95 13.25 -12.12
N ASN A 375 -17.54 13.56 -10.90
CA ASN A 375 -16.19 13.98 -10.59
C ASN A 375 -15.19 12.92 -11.04
N THR A 376 -14.18 13.34 -11.77
CA THR A 376 -13.30 12.42 -12.49
C THR A 376 -11.84 12.61 -12.08
N LEU A 377 -11.18 11.52 -11.73
CA LEU A 377 -9.74 11.45 -11.51
C LEU A 377 -9.08 10.75 -12.72
N VAL A 378 -8.25 11.47 -13.45
CA VAL A 378 -7.44 10.94 -14.56
C VAL A 378 -6.03 10.73 -14.06
N LEU A 379 -5.55 9.50 -14.09
CA LEU A 379 -4.22 9.12 -13.60
C LEU A 379 -3.25 8.88 -14.76
N PHE A 380 -2.12 9.58 -14.72
CA PHE A 380 -1.00 9.38 -15.64
C PHE A 380 0.29 9.05 -14.88
N ASN A 381 1.24 8.40 -15.55
CA ASN A 381 2.45 7.90 -14.93
C ASN A 381 3.65 8.84 -15.10
N GLU A 382 3.77 9.49 -16.24
CA GLU A 382 4.97 10.23 -16.63
C GLU A 382 4.93 11.71 -16.28
N VAL A 383 5.99 12.21 -15.63
CA VAL A 383 6.16 13.62 -15.21
C VAL A 383 7.33 14.29 -15.95
N LYS A 384 7.88 13.67 -16.99
CA LYS A 384 9.05 14.20 -17.69
C LYS A 384 8.64 15.38 -18.58
N ASP A 385 8.89 16.57 -18.07
CA ASP A 385 8.77 17.91 -18.68
C ASP A 385 7.34 18.48 -18.93
N SER A 386 7.28 19.75 -19.29
CA SER A 386 6.05 20.54 -19.51
C SER A 386 5.16 20.04 -20.67
N LYS A 387 5.62 19.06 -21.45
CA LYS A 387 4.94 18.47 -22.60
C LYS A 387 4.49 17.03 -22.37
N GLY A 388 4.54 16.53 -21.14
CA GLY A 388 4.12 15.18 -20.78
C GLY A 388 2.65 14.89 -21.14
N TYR A 389 2.30 13.62 -21.26
CA TYR A 389 0.97 13.18 -21.71
C TYR A 389 -0.17 13.69 -20.83
N GLY A 390 0.00 13.65 -19.50
CA GLY A 390 -0.98 14.22 -18.57
C GLY A 390 -1.20 15.72 -18.77
N ARG A 391 -0.16 16.49 -19.12
CA ARG A 391 -0.27 17.92 -19.41
C ARG A 391 -1.09 18.19 -20.66
N LYS A 392 -0.90 17.39 -21.72
CA LYS A 392 -1.70 17.48 -22.95
C LYS A 392 -3.19 17.19 -22.69
N ILE A 393 -3.49 16.18 -21.88
CA ILE A 393 -4.88 15.87 -21.46
C ILE A 393 -5.47 17.07 -20.72
N PHE A 394 -4.74 17.64 -19.78
CA PHE A 394 -5.19 18.79 -19.00
C PHE A 394 -5.51 20.00 -19.91
N GLU A 395 -4.58 20.36 -20.79
CA GLU A 395 -4.74 21.51 -21.71
C GLU A 395 -5.94 21.30 -22.65
N TYR A 396 -6.06 20.10 -23.23
CA TYR A 396 -7.19 19.77 -24.10
C TYR A 396 -8.53 19.88 -23.36
N LEU A 397 -8.64 19.30 -22.15
CA LEU A 397 -9.87 19.36 -21.35
C LEU A 397 -10.24 20.79 -20.94
N LYS A 398 -9.24 21.59 -20.58
CA LYS A 398 -9.44 22.99 -20.20
C LYS A 398 -9.97 23.85 -21.36
N GLU A 399 -9.55 23.55 -22.59
CA GLU A 399 -9.95 24.30 -23.79
C GLU A 399 -11.28 23.81 -24.39
N ASN A 400 -11.61 22.52 -24.20
CA ASN A 400 -12.70 21.87 -24.93
C ASN A 400 -13.86 21.39 -24.05
N THR A 401 -13.87 21.74 -22.76
CA THR A 401 -14.97 21.36 -21.84
C THR A 401 -15.31 22.51 -20.88
N ASP A 402 -16.55 22.52 -20.37
CA ASP A 402 -17.01 23.44 -19.32
C ASP A 402 -16.68 22.92 -17.91
N LYS A 403 -15.84 21.87 -17.79
CA LYS A 403 -15.47 21.28 -16.51
C LYS A 403 -14.40 22.12 -15.79
N THR A 404 -14.43 22.08 -14.47
CA THR A 404 -13.35 22.63 -13.65
C THR A 404 -12.19 21.65 -13.63
N VAL A 405 -11.12 21.92 -14.37
CA VAL A 405 -10.01 20.99 -14.54
C VAL A 405 -8.78 21.47 -13.75
N PHE A 406 -8.24 20.60 -12.92
CA PHE A 406 -7.01 20.80 -12.16
C PHE A 406 -5.90 19.86 -12.66
N TYR A 407 -4.65 20.30 -12.55
CA TYR A 407 -3.47 19.49 -12.87
C TYR A 407 -2.56 19.39 -11.64
N ALA A 408 -2.12 18.18 -11.33
CA ALA A 408 -1.20 17.97 -10.22
C ALA A 408 -0.16 16.85 -10.51
N ASP A 409 1.08 17.16 -10.24
CA ASP A 409 2.22 16.26 -10.34
C ASP A 409 3.14 16.36 -9.12
N GLY A 410 4.32 15.73 -9.18
CA GLY A 410 5.31 15.75 -8.09
C GLY A 410 5.86 17.14 -7.75
N HIS A 411 5.70 18.14 -8.62
CA HIS A 411 6.12 19.53 -8.40
C HIS A 411 5.02 20.39 -7.78
N THR A 412 3.77 19.91 -7.78
CA THR A 412 2.64 20.62 -7.17
C THR A 412 2.77 20.57 -5.64
N ASP A 413 2.77 21.72 -4.99
CA ASP A 413 2.90 21.80 -3.54
C ASP A 413 1.70 21.18 -2.79
N ALA A 414 1.90 20.82 -1.52
CA ALA A 414 0.87 20.13 -0.74
C ALA A 414 -0.40 20.97 -0.53
N LYS A 415 -0.27 22.30 -0.33
CA LYS A 415 -1.43 23.19 -0.11
C LYS A 415 -2.31 23.29 -1.34
N THR A 416 -1.68 23.39 -2.52
CA THR A 416 -2.39 23.43 -3.81
C THR A 416 -3.12 22.11 -4.05
N ARG A 417 -2.50 20.97 -3.74
CA ARG A 417 -3.16 19.67 -3.85
C ARG A 417 -4.35 19.54 -2.91
N ASP A 418 -4.20 19.97 -1.66
CA ASP A 418 -5.30 19.96 -0.68
C ASP A 418 -6.47 20.84 -1.13
N TYR A 419 -6.18 21.98 -1.75
CA TYR A 419 -7.21 22.84 -2.34
C TYR A 419 -7.98 22.10 -3.46
N TYR A 420 -7.28 21.42 -4.39
CA TYR A 420 -7.94 20.66 -5.47
C TYR A 420 -8.80 19.53 -4.93
N ASN A 421 -8.29 18.82 -3.91
CA ASN A 421 -9.01 17.73 -3.27
C ASN A 421 -10.31 18.22 -2.59
N LYS A 422 -10.23 19.29 -1.82
CA LYS A 422 -11.40 19.92 -1.20
C LYS A 422 -12.42 20.40 -2.23
N ARG A 423 -11.95 21.03 -3.32
CA ARG A 423 -12.84 21.47 -4.40
C ARG A 423 -13.58 20.32 -5.04
N MET A 424 -12.94 19.16 -5.23
CA MET A 424 -13.61 17.96 -5.76
C MET A 424 -14.55 17.32 -4.73
N ASP A 425 -14.18 17.30 -3.44
CA ASP A 425 -15.04 16.75 -2.39
C ASP A 425 -16.31 17.57 -2.16
N GLU A 426 -16.21 18.89 -2.23
CA GLU A 426 -17.30 19.84 -2.03
C GLU A 426 -18.15 20.04 -3.30
N ASP A 427 -17.75 19.48 -4.44
CA ASP A 427 -18.44 19.67 -5.71
C ASP A 427 -19.68 18.79 -5.84
N GLU A 428 -20.82 19.31 -5.44
CA GLU A 428 -22.13 18.67 -5.62
C GLU A 428 -22.60 18.63 -7.08
N THR A 429 -22.02 19.47 -7.95
CA THR A 429 -22.38 19.53 -9.37
C THR A 429 -21.72 18.42 -10.19
N CYS A 430 -20.78 17.68 -9.59
CA CYS A 430 -20.04 16.59 -10.22
C CYS A 430 -19.30 17.03 -11.51
N ASN A 431 -18.78 18.25 -11.52
CA ASN A 431 -18.13 18.86 -12.68
C ASN A 431 -16.62 19.05 -12.53
N THR A 432 -16.03 18.54 -11.45
CA THR A 432 -14.59 18.68 -11.19
C THR A 432 -13.79 17.50 -11.77
N VAL A 433 -12.66 17.84 -12.39
CA VAL A 433 -11.70 16.89 -12.95
C VAL A 433 -10.31 17.18 -12.38
N ILE A 434 -9.63 16.14 -11.90
CA ILE A 434 -8.23 16.21 -11.54
C ILE A 434 -7.43 15.32 -12.49
N VAL A 435 -6.49 15.89 -13.23
CA VAL A 435 -5.49 15.19 -14.00
C VAL A 435 -4.23 15.10 -13.13
N GLY A 436 -3.98 13.94 -12.55
CA GLY A 436 -2.97 13.75 -11.52
C GLY A 436 -1.94 12.67 -11.85
N SER A 437 -0.67 12.91 -11.51
CA SER A 437 0.34 11.87 -11.64
C SER A 437 0.11 10.76 -10.61
N GLN A 438 0.36 9.52 -10.99
CA GLN A 438 0.21 8.38 -10.11
C GLN A 438 1.04 8.52 -8.84
N GLY A 439 2.30 8.94 -8.95
CA GLY A 439 3.18 9.14 -7.81
C GLY A 439 2.62 10.14 -6.80
N THR A 440 1.93 11.19 -7.28
CA THR A 440 1.29 12.21 -6.45
C THR A 440 -0.01 11.73 -5.83
N TYR A 441 -0.81 10.98 -6.61
CA TYR A 441 -2.14 10.52 -6.20
C TYR A 441 -2.18 9.07 -5.71
N SER A 442 -1.07 8.34 -5.64
CA SER A 442 -1.00 7.01 -5.05
C SER A 442 -0.87 7.01 -3.53
N GLU A 443 -0.34 8.07 -2.89
CA GLU A 443 -0.10 8.12 -1.45
C GLU A 443 -0.76 9.33 -0.78
N GLY A 444 -1.51 9.10 0.31
CA GLY A 444 -1.88 10.14 1.29
C GLY A 444 -2.95 11.14 0.88
N ILE A 445 -3.78 10.91 -0.15
CA ILE A 445 -4.84 11.84 -0.53
C ILE A 445 -6.21 11.31 -0.12
N ASP A 446 -7.06 12.17 0.41
CA ASP A 446 -8.39 11.88 0.94
C ASP A 446 -9.45 12.62 0.12
N ILE A 447 -10.07 11.95 -0.87
CA ILE A 447 -11.17 12.49 -1.67
C ILE A 447 -12.30 11.46 -1.67
N ALA A 448 -13.45 11.80 -1.10
CA ALA A 448 -14.61 10.91 -1.05
C ALA A 448 -15.48 11.00 -2.32
N ASN A 449 -15.54 12.16 -2.96
CA ASN A 449 -16.48 12.44 -4.05
C ASN A 449 -15.90 12.17 -5.46
N ILE A 450 -15.19 11.03 -5.64
CA ILE A 450 -14.72 10.57 -6.96
C ILE A 450 -15.72 9.56 -7.50
N GLY A 451 -16.37 9.85 -8.64
CA GLY A 451 -17.28 8.93 -9.31
C GLY A 451 -16.64 8.14 -10.45
N ILE A 452 -15.62 8.71 -11.11
CA ILE A 452 -14.87 8.05 -12.19
C ILE A 452 -13.37 8.13 -11.96
N ILE A 453 -12.69 7.01 -12.22
CA ILE A 453 -11.23 6.92 -12.27
C ILE A 453 -10.84 6.47 -13.68
N ILE A 454 -9.91 7.16 -14.33
CA ILE A 454 -9.37 6.78 -15.64
C ILE A 454 -7.87 6.53 -15.49
N LEU A 455 -7.44 5.31 -15.78
CA LEU A 455 -6.03 4.96 -15.87
C LEU A 455 -5.56 5.30 -17.29
N ALA A 456 -5.14 6.54 -17.49
CA ALA A 456 -4.80 7.07 -18.81
C ALA A 456 -3.48 6.53 -19.37
N GLU A 457 -2.57 6.07 -18.51
CA GLU A 457 -1.32 5.41 -18.89
C GLU A 457 -1.18 4.09 -18.15
N SER A 458 -0.45 3.15 -18.77
CA SER A 458 -0.24 1.82 -18.22
C SER A 458 0.81 1.82 -17.10
N PHE A 459 0.61 0.99 -16.09
CA PHE A 459 1.56 0.74 -15.00
C PHE A 459 1.45 -0.69 -14.47
N LYS A 460 2.52 -1.15 -13.85
CA LYS A 460 2.64 -2.51 -13.34
C LYS A 460 2.28 -2.65 -11.87
N SER A 461 2.41 -1.58 -11.07
CA SER A 461 2.34 -1.68 -9.61
C SER A 461 0.93 -1.99 -9.11
N GLU A 462 0.78 -3.18 -8.51
CA GLU A 462 -0.43 -3.61 -7.81
C GLU A 462 -0.75 -2.68 -6.63
N ASN A 463 0.27 -2.18 -5.94
CA ASN A 463 0.09 -1.26 -4.82
C ASN A 463 -0.53 0.07 -5.26
N ILE A 464 -0.05 0.64 -6.37
CA ILE A 464 -0.61 1.87 -6.95
C ILE A 464 -2.06 1.63 -7.34
N LEU A 465 -2.36 0.50 -7.97
CA LEU A 465 -3.71 0.12 -8.34
C LEU A 465 -4.63 0.03 -7.11
N ARG A 466 -4.22 -0.71 -6.08
CA ARG A 466 -4.99 -0.89 -4.83
C ARG A 466 -5.23 0.45 -4.12
N GLN A 467 -4.25 1.33 -4.11
CA GLN A 467 -4.37 2.65 -3.50
C GLN A 467 -5.31 3.57 -4.31
N SER A 468 -5.21 3.56 -5.64
CA SER A 468 -6.10 4.33 -6.52
C SER A 468 -7.55 3.87 -6.41
N ILE A 469 -7.77 2.55 -6.44
CA ILE A 469 -9.08 1.92 -6.24
C ILE A 469 -9.63 2.26 -4.84
N GLY A 470 -8.80 2.11 -3.81
CA GLY A 470 -9.19 2.37 -2.43
C GLY A 470 -9.73 3.79 -2.18
N ARG A 471 -9.34 4.76 -3.00
CA ARG A 471 -9.87 6.13 -2.92
C ARG A 471 -11.30 6.22 -3.45
N GLY A 472 -11.55 5.60 -4.60
CA GLY A 472 -12.90 5.47 -5.13
C GLY A 472 -13.84 4.73 -4.19
N MET A 473 -13.33 3.82 -3.35
CA MET A 473 -14.13 3.03 -2.40
C MET A 473 -14.68 3.85 -1.23
N ARG A 474 -14.23 5.08 -0.98
CA ARG A 474 -14.74 5.86 0.14
C ARG A 474 -16.22 6.14 0.01
N LEU A 475 -16.93 6.02 1.12
CA LEU A 475 -18.32 6.41 1.19
C LEU A 475 -18.44 7.93 0.96
N GLY A 476 -19.37 8.31 0.13
CA GLY A 476 -19.71 9.69 -0.23
C GLY A 476 -21.10 9.71 -0.84
N ASN A 477 -21.48 10.80 -1.47
CA ASN A 477 -22.78 10.98 -2.12
C ASN A 477 -22.86 10.25 -3.49
N LYS A 478 -22.33 9.02 -3.56
CA LYS A 478 -22.27 8.22 -4.79
C LYS A 478 -22.61 6.76 -4.52
N GLU A 479 -23.36 6.15 -5.44
CA GLU A 479 -23.74 4.74 -5.35
C GLU A 479 -22.64 3.78 -5.79
N LYS A 480 -21.80 4.21 -6.74
CA LYS A 480 -20.74 3.40 -7.36
C LYS A 480 -19.62 4.26 -7.92
N VAL A 481 -18.47 3.64 -8.12
CA VAL A 481 -17.35 4.22 -8.88
C VAL A 481 -17.11 3.37 -10.12
N VAL A 482 -16.87 4.03 -11.25
CA VAL A 482 -16.48 3.37 -12.50
C VAL A 482 -15.01 3.67 -12.77
N MET A 483 -14.22 2.61 -12.94
CA MET A 483 -12.81 2.72 -13.30
C MET A 483 -12.58 2.24 -14.74
N PHE A 484 -12.13 3.14 -15.60
CA PHE A 484 -11.69 2.81 -16.95
C PHE A 484 -10.19 2.46 -16.94
N ASP A 485 -9.89 1.21 -17.26
CA ASP A 485 -8.51 0.75 -17.53
C ASP A 485 -8.27 0.83 -19.03
N ILE A 486 -7.47 1.83 -19.45
CA ILE A 486 -7.13 2.04 -20.87
C ILE A 486 -6.01 1.08 -21.25
N ILE A 487 -6.30 0.20 -22.21
CA ILE A 487 -5.45 -0.91 -22.62
C ILE A 487 -5.09 -0.75 -24.09
N ASP A 488 -3.79 -0.56 -24.34
CA ASP A 488 -3.26 -0.40 -25.68
C ASP A 488 -2.88 -1.78 -26.26
N ASP A 489 -3.67 -2.28 -27.22
CA ASP A 489 -3.42 -3.57 -27.87
C ASP A 489 -2.45 -3.44 -29.04
N LEU A 490 -1.18 -3.54 -28.72
CA LEU A 490 -0.06 -3.50 -29.67
C LEU A 490 0.54 -4.90 -29.89
N ARG A 491 -0.25 -5.95 -29.68
CA ARG A 491 0.18 -7.33 -29.90
C ARG A 491 0.39 -7.60 -31.39
N TYR A 492 1.48 -8.28 -31.67
CA TYR A 492 1.82 -8.80 -32.99
C TYR A 492 2.70 -10.03 -32.81
N GLY A 493 2.57 -11.02 -33.66
CA GLY A 493 3.41 -12.21 -33.62
C GLY A 493 3.27 -13.05 -34.88
N GLU A 494 4.31 -13.84 -35.15
CA GLU A 494 4.35 -14.82 -36.24
C GLU A 494 4.03 -16.23 -35.68
N ASP A 495 3.72 -17.17 -36.57
CA ASP A 495 3.47 -18.55 -36.16
C ASP A 495 4.69 -19.16 -35.49
N GLY A 496 4.48 -19.82 -34.35
CA GLY A 496 5.55 -20.41 -33.54
C GLY A 496 6.19 -19.50 -32.51
N ASP A 497 5.85 -18.20 -32.49
CA ASP A 497 6.37 -17.28 -31.49
C ASP A 497 5.88 -17.61 -30.07
N LYS A 498 6.77 -17.39 -29.11
CA LYS A 498 6.43 -17.48 -27.69
C LYS A 498 5.64 -16.24 -27.25
N ASP A 499 4.75 -16.42 -26.26
CA ASP A 499 3.91 -15.36 -25.71
C ASP A 499 4.67 -14.11 -25.27
N TRP A 500 5.89 -14.26 -24.76
CA TRP A 500 6.68 -13.13 -24.33
C TRP A 500 7.10 -12.20 -25.46
N LEU A 501 7.17 -12.71 -26.70
CA LEU A 501 7.50 -11.95 -27.89
C LEU A 501 6.23 -11.33 -28.52
N ARG A 502 5.13 -12.11 -28.57
CA ARG A 502 3.82 -11.65 -29.08
C ARG A 502 3.25 -10.51 -28.25
N ASN A 503 3.34 -10.64 -26.91
CA ASN A 503 2.79 -9.66 -25.99
C ASN A 503 3.73 -8.47 -25.81
N ASN A 504 3.24 -7.28 -26.12
CA ASN A 504 3.95 -6.04 -25.81
C ASN A 504 4.01 -5.76 -24.29
N TYR A 505 4.86 -4.83 -23.87
CA TYR A 505 5.07 -4.55 -22.43
C TYR A 505 3.83 -3.95 -21.76
N LEU A 506 3.11 -3.05 -22.46
CA LEU A 506 1.87 -2.47 -21.93
C LEU A 506 0.79 -3.53 -21.73
N TRP A 507 0.70 -4.51 -22.65
CA TRP A 507 -0.19 -5.65 -22.51
C TRP A 507 0.17 -6.52 -21.29
N LYS A 508 1.46 -6.78 -21.06
CA LYS A 508 1.90 -7.53 -19.87
C LYS A 508 1.51 -6.83 -18.57
N GLN A 509 1.63 -5.50 -18.53
CA GLN A 509 1.19 -4.71 -17.38
C GLN A 509 -0.32 -4.81 -17.17
N HIS A 510 -1.12 -4.80 -18.24
CA HIS A 510 -2.55 -5.05 -18.16
C HIS A 510 -2.87 -6.44 -17.56
N LEU A 511 -2.18 -7.49 -17.99
CA LEU A 511 -2.38 -8.83 -17.43
C LEU A 511 -2.09 -8.88 -15.91
N GLU A 512 -1.10 -8.15 -15.43
CA GLU A 512 -0.84 -8.04 -13.99
C GLU A 512 -1.97 -7.30 -13.25
N ARG A 513 -2.50 -6.21 -13.83
CA ARG A 513 -3.67 -5.52 -13.25
C ARG A 513 -4.92 -6.41 -13.22
N THR A 514 -5.15 -7.19 -14.28
CA THR A 514 -6.27 -8.13 -14.34
C THR A 514 -6.21 -9.20 -13.24
N LYS A 515 -5.01 -9.66 -12.88
CA LYS A 515 -4.84 -10.57 -11.72
C LYS A 515 -5.32 -9.90 -10.44
N ALA A 516 -4.93 -8.65 -10.21
CA ALA A 516 -5.36 -7.89 -9.03
C ALA A 516 -6.88 -7.67 -9.01
N TYR A 517 -7.51 -7.38 -10.15
CA TYR A 517 -8.97 -7.28 -10.22
C TYR A 517 -9.67 -8.57 -9.82
N LYS A 518 -9.16 -9.72 -10.28
CA LYS A 518 -9.68 -11.05 -9.93
C LYS A 518 -9.47 -11.39 -8.45
N GLU A 519 -8.29 -11.10 -7.91
CA GLU A 519 -7.98 -11.30 -6.49
C GLU A 519 -8.92 -10.51 -5.57
N HIS A 520 -9.25 -9.28 -5.97
CA HIS A 520 -10.20 -8.42 -5.24
C HIS A 520 -11.66 -8.66 -5.60
N ARG A 521 -11.94 -9.56 -6.55
CA ARG A 521 -13.29 -9.90 -7.05
C ARG A 521 -14.08 -8.66 -7.49
N PHE A 522 -13.42 -7.69 -8.12
CA PHE A 522 -14.13 -6.58 -8.73
C PHE A 522 -14.91 -7.03 -9.96
N PRO A 523 -16.14 -6.54 -10.18
CA PRO A 523 -16.84 -6.71 -11.45
C PRO A 523 -16.04 -6.06 -12.58
N VAL A 524 -15.68 -6.85 -13.59
CA VAL A 524 -14.93 -6.40 -14.76
C VAL A 524 -15.79 -6.54 -16.01
N TYR A 525 -15.91 -5.46 -16.75
CA TYR A 525 -16.57 -5.39 -18.05
C TYR A 525 -15.52 -5.08 -19.10
N GLU A 526 -15.78 -5.45 -20.34
CA GLU A 526 -14.87 -5.24 -21.45
C GLU A 526 -15.54 -4.43 -22.55
N GLN A 527 -14.82 -3.50 -23.14
CA GLN A 527 -15.21 -2.78 -24.35
C GLN A 527 -14.02 -2.65 -25.31
N HIS A 528 -14.31 -2.72 -26.59
CA HIS A 528 -13.30 -2.62 -27.65
C HIS A 528 -13.60 -1.40 -28.51
N ILE A 529 -12.61 -0.54 -28.68
CA ILE A 529 -12.68 0.67 -29.47
C ILE A 529 -11.71 0.55 -30.64
N ASN A 530 -12.26 0.52 -31.85
CA ASN A 530 -11.49 0.53 -33.08
C ASN A 530 -11.56 1.94 -33.68
N PHE A 531 -10.40 2.52 -33.88
CA PHE A 531 -10.29 3.79 -34.60
C PHE A 531 -10.13 3.50 -36.10
N SER A 532 -10.85 4.22 -36.95
CA SER A 532 -10.68 4.13 -38.40
C SER A 532 -9.24 4.48 -38.81
N GLU A 533 -8.70 3.79 -39.82
CA GLU A 533 -7.29 3.78 -40.24
C GLU A 533 -6.76 5.09 -40.84
N GLU A 534 -7.37 6.24 -40.69
CA GLU A 534 -6.80 7.49 -41.16
C GLU A 534 -5.74 7.99 -40.15
N PRO A 535 -4.46 7.99 -40.54
CA PRO A 535 -3.42 8.56 -39.67
C PRO A 535 -3.57 10.07 -39.64
N ILE A 536 -4.10 10.61 -38.56
CA ILE A 536 -4.02 12.05 -38.32
C ILE A 536 -2.62 12.33 -37.78
N PHE A 537 -1.71 12.68 -38.68
CA PHE A 537 -0.42 13.22 -38.29
C PHE A 537 -0.63 14.57 -37.61
N ASP A 538 -0.26 14.65 -36.36
CA ASP A 538 -0.28 15.88 -35.58
C ASP A 538 0.77 16.86 -36.16
N THR A 539 0.33 17.79 -37.00
CA THR A 539 1.10 18.95 -37.46
C THR A 539 0.94 20.08 -36.47
N VAL A 540 1.29 19.85 -35.23
CA VAL A 540 1.50 20.96 -34.28
C VAL A 540 2.96 21.38 -34.37
N ARG A 541 3.17 22.49 -35.09
CA ARG A 541 4.41 23.25 -35.12
C ARG A 541 4.71 23.88 -33.77
#